data_f56689f8e284d713c1d4c700c8e7d4aa
#
_entry.id   f56689f8e284d713c1d4c700c8e7d4aa
#
_cell.length_a   1.000
_cell.length_b   1.000
_cell.length_c   1.000
_cell.angle_alpha   90.00
_cell.angle_beta   90.00
_cell.angle_gamma   90.00
#
_symmetry.space_group_name_H-M   'P 1'
#
loop_
_entity.id
_entity.type
_entity.pdbx_description
1 polymer ?
#
loop_
_entity_poly.entity_id
_entity_poly.type
_entity_poly.pdbx_seq_one_letter_code
_entity_poly.pdbx_strand_id
1 'polypeptide(L)'
;SSIRSFIVINLRRAGYDVIEAETGEEALDKLKENPDTRVALLDIMLPGIDGFEVCRRIRATNTKIGIIMLTARSQEMDKVTGLMTGADDYVTKPFSPAELTARVDALFRRAGGEEIPQTGEIRQDPFLLNTRNRTLEKNGQRIKLTQVEYSIMKVFMENPGKALSREEILDMVWGRDYFGELKIVDVNIRRLRLKIEDNVQNPTYITTVWGYGYKWGF
;
A
#
# COMPACT_ATOMS: atom_id res chain seq x y z
N SER A 1 -25.01 -2.91 6.17
CA SER A 1 -24.83 -1.82 7.18
C SER A 1 -24.90 -0.47 6.51
N SER A 2 -25.33 0.58 7.24
CA SER A 2 -25.47 1.95 6.71
C SER A 2 -24.15 2.52 6.15
N ILE A 3 -23.01 2.17 6.75
CA ILE A 3 -21.68 2.59 6.28
C ILE A 3 -21.34 1.96 4.93
N ARG A 4 -21.63 0.68 4.72
CA ARG A 4 -21.37 0.01 3.43
C ARG A 4 -22.19 0.66 2.32
N SER A 5 -23.48 0.86 2.51
CA SER A 5 -24.34 1.55 1.52
C SER A 5 -23.84 2.96 1.20
N PHE A 6 -23.39 3.70 2.22
CA PHE A 6 -22.82 5.02 2.04
C PHE A 6 -21.54 4.99 1.18
N ILE A 7 -20.62 4.07 1.45
CA ILE A 7 -19.40 3.88 0.65
C ILE A 7 -19.74 3.55 -0.80
N VAL A 8 -20.62 2.57 -1.01
CA VAL A 8 -21.02 2.10 -2.35
C VAL A 8 -21.61 3.23 -3.19
N ILE A 9 -22.54 4.00 -2.62
CA ILE A 9 -23.18 5.13 -3.34
C ILE A 9 -22.13 6.15 -3.79
N ASN A 10 -21.18 6.51 -2.92
CA ASN A 10 -20.19 7.53 -3.24
C ASN A 10 -19.16 7.02 -4.27
N LEU A 11 -18.71 5.78 -4.17
CA LEU A 11 -17.78 5.20 -5.14
C LEU A 11 -18.43 5.01 -6.52
N ARG A 12 -19.69 4.57 -6.57
CA ARG A 12 -20.43 4.49 -7.84
C ARG A 12 -20.63 5.88 -8.48
N ARG A 13 -20.91 6.92 -7.69
CA ARG A 13 -20.96 8.31 -8.18
C ARG A 13 -19.61 8.79 -8.72
N ALA A 14 -18.52 8.30 -8.17
CA ALA A 14 -17.17 8.57 -8.66
C ALA A 14 -16.77 7.75 -9.92
N GLY A 15 -17.68 6.90 -10.43
CA GLY A 15 -17.49 6.13 -11.65
C GLY A 15 -16.87 4.74 -11.45
N TYR A 16 -16.84 4.23 -10.22
CA TYR A 16 -16.34 2.88 -9.94
C TYR A 16 -17.43 1.82 -10.05
N ASP A 17 -17.07 0.67 -10.61
CA ASP A 17 -17.83 -0.56 -10.44
C ASP A 17 -17.53 -1.14 -9.06
N VAL A 18 -18.56 -1.33 -8.25
CA VAL A 18 -18.43 -1.73 -6.85
C VAL A 18 -19.07 -3.08 -6.62
N ILE A 19 -18.26 -4.02 -6.14
CA ILE A 19 -18.67 -5.36 -5.71
C ILE A 19 -18.76 -5.36 -4.18
N GLU A 20 -19.89 -5.80 -3.65
CA GLU A 20 -20.14 -5.81 -2.22
C GLU A 20 -20.00 -7.22 -1.64
N ALA A 21 -19.47 -7.33 -0.44
CA ALA A 21 -19.42 -8.53 0.36
C ALA A 21 -19.84 -8.25 1.82
N GLU A 22 -20.52 -9.18 2.46
CA GLU A 22 -21.00 -9.03 3.84
C GLU A 22 -20.07 -9.67 4.86
N THR A 23 -19.32 -10.69 4.44
CA THR A 23 -18.36 -11.42 5.27
C THR A 23 -16.98 -11.46 4.60
N GLY A 24 -15.97 -11.79 5.39
CA GLY A 24 -14.60 -11.94 4.87
C GLY A 24 -14.48 -13.11 3.89
N GLU A 25 -15.19 -14.21 4.12
CA GLU A 25 -15.21 -15.38 3.25
C GLU A 25 -15.84 -15.03 1.89
N GLU A 26 -16.98 -14.35 1.91
CA GLU A 26 -17.65 -13.89 0.68
C GLU A 26 -16.75 -12.93 -0.11
N ALA A 27 -16.01 -12.04 0.58
CA ALA A 27 -15.08 -11.14 -0.08
C ALA A 27 -13.97 -11.89 -0.84
N LEU A 28 -13.41 -12.94 -0.23
CA LEU A 28 -12.38 -13.77 -0.88
C LEU A 28 -12.93 -14.52 -2.09
N ASP A 29 -14.15 -15.04 -2.02
CA ASP A 29 -14.75 -15.74 -3.14
C ASP A 29 -15.09 -14.79 -4.29
N LYS A 30 -15.66 -13.63 -3.99
CA LYS A 30 -15.91 -12.57 -5.00
C LYS A 30 -14.65 -12.06 -5.67
N LEU A 31 -13.53 -11.98 -4.95
CA LEU A 31 -12.24 -11.62 -5.56
C LEU A 31 -11.75 -12.68 -6.55
N LYS A 32 -11.98 -13.96 -6.31
CA LYS A 32 -11.64 -15.03 -7.27
C LYS A 32 -12.51 -14.94 -8.53
N GLU A 33 -13.78 -14.61 -8.37
CA GLU A 33 -14.74 -14.46 -9.48
C GLU A 33 -14.47 -13.18 -10.29
N ASN A 34 -13.84 -12.16 -9.69
CA ASN A 34 -13.57 -10.87 -10.30
C ASN A 34 -12.07 -10.53 -10.24
N PRO A 35 -11.24 -11.19 -11.06
CA PRO A 35 -9.77 -11.04 -11.02
C PRO A 35 -9.27 -9.65 -11.40
N ASP A 36 -10.09 -8.84 -12.07
CA ASP A 36 -9.76 -7.46 -12.47
C ASP A 36 -9.99 -6.44 -11.35
N THR A 37 -10.37 -6.88 -10.16
CA THR A 37 -10.52 -6.01 -9.00
C THR A 37 -9.19 -5.37 -8.63
N ARG A 38 -9.13 -4.04 -8.61
CA ARG A 38 -7.89 -3.28 -8.38
C ARG A 38 -7.74 -2.80 -6.94
N VAL A 39 -8.85 -2.55 -6.24
CA VAL A 39 -8.83 -2.05 -4.86
C VAL A 39 -9.85 -2.80 -4.01
N ALA A 40 -9.47 -3.17 -2.81
CA ALA A 40 -10.33 -3.75 -1.78
C ALA A 40 -10.40 -2.82 -0.56
N LEU A 41 -11.63 -2.53 -0.12
CA LEU A 41 -11.91 -1.84 1.13
C LEU A 41 -12.34 -2.88 2.16
N LEU A 42 -11.56 -3.05 3.22
CA LEU A 42 -11.79 -4.08 4.23
C LEU A 42 -12.09 -3.44 5.59
N ASP A 43 -13.28 -3.67 6.11
CA ASP A 43 -13.55 -3.37 7.51
C ASP A 43 -12.78 -4.34 8.40
N ILE A 44 -12.14 -3.85 9.45
CA ILE A 44 -11.47 -4.71 10.43
C ILE A 44 -12.50 -5.59 11.12
N MET A 45 -13.64 -5.03 11.47
CA MET A 45 -14.71 -5.73 12.21
C MET A 45 -15.70 -6.41 11.25
N LEU A 46 -15.24 -7.42 10.53
CA LEU A 46 -16.10 -8.26 9.69
C LEU A 46 -16.65 -9.45 10.49
N PRO A 47 -17.88 -9.91 10.20
CA PRO A 47 -18.36 -11.20 10.69
C PRO A 47 -17.57 -12.34 10.03
N GLY A 48 -17.38 -13.43 10.75
CA GLY A 48 -16.58 -14.57 10.30
C GLY A 48 -15.10 -14.30 10.48
N ILE A 49 -14.32 -14.40 9.41
CA ILE A 49 -12.91 -13.97 9.43
C ILE A 49 -12.82 -12.44 9.40
N ASP A 50 -11.94 -11.88 10.22
CA ASP A 50 -11.77 -10.45 10.31
C ASP A 50 -11.06 -9.86 9.07
N GLY A 51 -11.07 -8.52 8.96
CA GLY A 51 -10.46 -7.82 7.82
C GLY A 51 -8.95 -8.05 7.71
N PHE A 52 -8.25 -8.30 8.81
CA PHE A 52 -6.82 -8.58 8.79
C PHE A 52 -6.52 -9.95 8.18
N GLU A 53 -7.31 -10.96 8.54
CA GLU A 53 -7.17 -12.30 7.96
C GLU A 53 -7.52 -12.28 6.46
N VAL A 54 -8.56 -11.54 6.05
CA VAL A 54 -8.87 -11.34 4.63
C VAL A 54 -7.68 -10.71 3.91
N CYS A 55 -7.09 -9.65 4.47
CA CYS A 55 -5.92 -8.98 3.91
C CYS A 55 -4.74 -9.95 3.76
N ARG A 56 -4.41 -10.74 4.77
CA ARG A 56 -3.34 -11.75 4.71
C ARG A 56 -3.55 -12.76 3.61
N ARG A 57 -4.78 -13.30 3.47
CA ARG A 57 -5.13 -14.28 2.43
C ARG A 57 -5.05 -13.67 1.02
N ILE A 58 -5.49 -12.44 0.85
CA ILE A 58 -5.31 -11.72 -0.42
C ILE A 58 -3.82 -11.59 -0.74
N ARG A 59 -3.00 -11.13 0.20
CA ARG A 59 -1.57 -10.91 0.00
C ARG A 59 -0.78 -12.20 -0.29
N ALA A 60 -1.22 -13.32 0.22
CA ALA A 60 -0.61 -14.61 -0.09
C ALA A 60 -0.64 -14.95 -1.59
N THR A 61 -1.68 -14.49 -2.30
CA THR A 61 -1.91 -14.79 -3.71
C THR A 61 -1.78 -13.59 -4.64
N ASN A 62 -2.09 -12.38 -4.16
CA ASN A 62 -2.13 -11.17 -4.98
C ASN A 62 -1.50 -9.97 -4.25
N THR A 63 -0.33 -9.54 -4.75
CA THR A 63 0.37 -8.34 -4.24
C THR A 63 0.01 -7.06 -5.01
N LYS A 64 -0.74 -7.17 -6.12
CA LYS A 64 -1.04 -6.04 -7.02
C LYS A 64 -2.29 -5.26 -6.60
N ILE A 65 -3.27 -5.91 -5.97
CA ILE A 65 -4.48 -5.25 -5.50
C ILE A 65 -4.15 -4.23 -4.41
N GLY A 66 -4.70 -3.02 -4.51
CA GLY A 66 -4.64 -2.02 -3.45
C GLY A 66 -5.57 -2.41 -2.30
N ILE A 67 -5.12 -2.35 -1.06
CA ILE A 67 -5.94 -2.68 0.11
C ILE A 67 -5.99 -1.49 1.06
N ILE A 68 -7.21 -1.02 1.35
CA ILE A 68 -7.49 -0.01 2.38
C ILE A 68 -8.24 -0.69 3.53
N MET A 69 -7.69 -0.59 4.73
CA MET A 69 -8.36 -1.05 5.95
C MET A 69 -9.23 0.07 6.53
N LEU A 70 -10.46 -0.24 6.87
CA LEU A 70 -11.36 0.66 7.59
C LEU A 70 -11.34 0.31 9.07
N THR A 71 -10.92 1.25 9.93
CA THR A 71 -10.76 1.04 11.37
C THR A 71 -11.61 2.00 12.20
N ALA A 72 -12.04 1.58 13.38
CA ALA A 72 -12.80 2.42 14.30
C ALA A 72 -11.91 3.39 15.13
N ARG A 73 -10.59 3.11 15.26
CA ARG A 73 -9.68 3.90 16.11
C ARG A 73 -8.25 3.91 15.58
N SER A 74 -7.59 5.08 15.70
CA SER A 74 -6.17 5.25 15.38
C SER A 74 -5.24 4.40 16.27
N GLN A 75 -5.64 4.10 17.51
CA GLN A 75 -4.86 3.25 18.43
C GLN A 75 -4.81 1.78 18.01
N GLU A 76 -5.82 1.30 17.29
CA GLU A 76 -5.78 -0.04 16.69
C GLU A 76 -4.79 -0.09 15.53
N MET A 77 -4.69 1.00 14.77
CA MET A 77 -3.61 1.18 13.80
C MET A 77 -2.23 1.03 14.43
N ASP A 78 -1.98 1.63 15.58
CA ASP A 78 -0.67 1.59 16.23
C ASP A 78 -0.25 0.21 16.71
N LYS A 79 -1.19 -0.58 17.19
CA LYS A 79 -0.96 -1.94 17.69
C LYS A 79 -0.85 -3.00 16.60
N VAL A 80 -1.54 -2.77 15.50
CA VAL A 80 -1.70 -3.73 14.41
C VAL A 80 -1.08 -3.22 13.12
N THR A 81 -0.46 -2.07 13.11
CA THR A 81 0.28 -1.55 11.96
C THR A 81 1.29 -2.57 11.49
N GLY A 82 0.68 -3.50 11.49
CA GLY A 82 1.15 -4.69 11.22
C GLY A 82 1.95 -4.80 10.02
N LEU A 83 3.08 -4.93 10.26
CA LEU A 83 4.02 -5.80 9.63
C LEU A 83 3.35 -7.08 9.09
N MET A 84 2.17 -7.40 9.57
CA MET A 84 1.50 -8.68 9.34
C MET A 84 0.34 -8.61 8.35
N THR A 85 -0.28 -7.47 8.11
CA THR A 85 -1.49 -7.44 7.28
C THR A 85 -1.25 -7.18 5.80
N GLY A 86 -0.27 -6.38 5.43
CA GLY A 86 -0.01 -6.06 4.02
C GLY A 86 -0.95 -5.02 3.41
N ALA A 87 -1.78 -4.32 4.18
CA ALA A 87 -2.59 -3.22 3.68
C ALA A 87 -1.74 -2.04 3.20
N ASP A 88 -2.22 -1.33 2.19
CA ASP A 88 -1.54 -0.18 1.59
C ASP A 88 -1.92 1.13 2.26
N ASP A 89 -3.11 1.19 2.85
CA ASP A 89 -3.64 2.36 3.54
C ASP A 89 -4.63 1.98 4.64
N TYR A 90 -4.88 2.93 5.55
CA TYR A 90 -5.82 2.81 6.67
C TYR A 90 -6.69 4.06 6.74
N VAL A 91 -7.98 3.88 6.94
CA VAL A 91 -8.94 4.97 7.11
C VAL A 91 -9.67 4.80 8.42
N THR A 92 -9.58 5.81 9.27
CA THR A 92 -10.25 5.83 10.57
C THR A 92 -11.69 6.29 10.42
N LYS A 93 -12.61 5.56 11.00
CA LYS A 93 -14.02 5.95 11.11
C LYS A 93 -14.22 6.96 12.26
N PRO A 94 -14.98 8.04 12.06
CA PRO A 94 -15.73 8.43 10.85
C PRO A 94 -14.82 9.10 9.81
N PHE A 95 -15.11 8.87 8.53
CA PHE A 95 -14.41 9.48 7.39
C PHE A 95 -15.39 10.19 6.46
N SER A 96 -14.88 11.17 5.70
CA SER A 96 -15.67 11.85 4.67
C SER A 96 -15.68 11.03 3.36
N PRO A 97 -16.75 11.14 2.52
CA PRO A 97 -16.77 10.53 1.20
C PRO A 97 -15.61 10.98 0.32
N ALA A 98 -15.27 12.27 0.36
CA ALA A 98 -14.18 12.84 -0.42
C ALA A 98 -12.82 12.26 -0.02
N GLU A 99 -12.57 12.09 1.29
CA GLU A 99 -11.36 11.45 1.80
C GLU A 99 -11.23 10.02 1.29
N LEU A 100 -12.28 9.20 1.46
CA LEU A 100 -12.24 7.80 1.03
C LEU A 100 -12.05 7.68 -0.49
N THR A 101 -12.79 8.49 -1.27
CA THR A 101 -12.68 8.48 -2.73
C THR A 101 -11.27 8.85 -3.19
N ALA A 102 -10.67 9.90 -2.62
CA ALA A 102 -9.30 10.31 -2.95
C ALA A 102 -8.27 9.21 -2.68
N ARG A 103 -8.44 8.44 -1.59
CA ARG A 103 -7.56 7.30 -1.26
C ARG A 103 -7.74 6.14 -2.22
N VAL A 104 -8.99 5.84 -2.59
CA VAL A 104 -9.30 4.82 -3.61
C VAL A 104 -8.70 5.21 -4.96
N ASP A 105 -8.87 6.47 -5.39
CA ASP A 105 -8.31 6.99 -6.66
C ASP A 105 -6.78 6.81 -6.69
N ALA A 106 -6.11 7.13 -5.59
CA ALA A 106 -4.66 7.01 -5.50
C ALA A 106 -4.18 5.56 -5.68
N LEU A 107 -4.83 4.59 -5.06
CA LEU A 107 -4.49 3.17 -5.21
C LEU A 107 -4.95 2.59 -6.54
N PHE A 108 -6.12 3.00 -7.05
CA PHE A 108 -6.66 2.52 -8.31
C PHE A 108 -5.77 2.88 -9.50
N ARG A 109 -5.26 4.12 -9.55
CA ARG A 109 -4.30 4.54 -10.58
C ARG A 109 -3.03 3.69 -10.56
N ARG A 110 -2.50 3.37 -9.38
CA ARG A 110 -1.30 2.53 -9.24
C ARG A 110 -1.53 1.10 -9.69
N ALA A 111 -2.68 0.52 -9.34
CA ALA A 111 -3.04 -0.83 -9.73
C ALA A 111 -3.30 -0.95 -11.26
N GLY A 112 -3.63 0.15 -11.93
CA GLY A 112 -3.88 0.21 -13.38
C GLY A 112 -2.63 0.20 -14.26
N GLY A 113 -1.46 0.48 -13.72
CA GLY A 113 -0.22 0.47 -14.51
C GLY A 113 -0.09 1.60 -15.53
N GLU A 114 -0.91 2.65 -15.44
CA GLU A 114 -0.81 3.84 -16.30
C GLU A 114 0.35 4.75 -15.85
N GLU A 115 1.57 4.23 -15.90
CA GLU A 115 2.77 5.06 -15.94
C GLU A 115 3.32 5.01 -17.37
N ILE A 116 3.66 6.19 -17.91
CA ILE A 116 4.43 6.35 -19.15
C ILE A 116 5.59 5.35 -19.11
N PRO A 117 5.84 4.60 -20.18
CA PRO A 117 6.91 3.61 -20.19
C PRO A 117 8.27 4.33 -20.02
N GLN A 118 8.71 4.45 -18.79
CA GLN A 118 10.09 4.79 -18.51
C GLN A 118 10.92 3.54 -18.81
N THR A 119 11.83 3.73 -19.71
CA THR A 119 12.69 2.69 -20.24
C THR A 119 13.61 2.16 -19.16
N GLY A 120 13.37 0.94 -18.70
CA GLY A 120 14.51 0.20 -18.29
C GLY A 120 14.55 -0.34 -16.88
N GLU A 121 15.75 -0.57 -16.51
CA GLU A 121 16.19 -1.12 -15.24
C GLU A 121 16.94 -0.03 -14.47
N ILE A 122 16.71 0.06 -13.16
CA ILE A 122 17.51 0.85 -12.24
C ILE A 122 18.33 -0.14 -11.42
N ARG A 123 19.64 -0.10 -11.59
CA ARG A 123 20.56 -0.98 -10.87
C ARG A 123 21.32 -0.19 -9.80
N GLN A 124 21.25 -0.70 -8.59
CA GLN A 124 22.06 -0.23 -7.46
C GLN A 124 22.38 -1.45 -6.60
N ASP A 125 23.54 -2.04 -6.81
CA ASP A 125 23.90 -3.30 -6.18
C ASP A 125 23.66 -3.29 -4.67
N PRO A 126 23.04 -4.35 -4.12
CA PRO A 126 22.69 -5.62 -4.77
C PRO A 126 21.30 -5.65 -5.43
N PHE A 127 20.67 -4.50 -5.69
CA PHE A 127 19.29 -4.39 -6.17
C PHE A 127 19.20 -4.10 -7.67
N LEU A 128 18.20 -4.71 -8.30
CA LEU A 128 17.75 -4.43 -9.66
C LEU A 128 16.24 -4.17 -9.66
N LEU A 129 15.84 -2.96 -9.97
CA LEU A 129 14.44 -2.58 -10.14
C LEU A 129 14.10 -2.56 -11.63
N ASN A 130 13.19 -3.42 -12.06
CA ASN A 130 12.66 -3.40 -13.42
C ASN A 130 11.36 -2.60 -13.46
N THR A 131 11.37 -1.46 -14.17
CA THR A 131 10.24 -0.54 -14.21
C THR A 131 9.13 -1.00 -15.15
N ARG A 132 9.44 -1.81 -16.17
CA ARG A 132 8.44 -2.37 -17.10
C ARG A 132 7.59 -3.45 -16.42
N ASN A 133 8.26 -4.38 -15.74
CA ASN A 133 7.60 -5.51 -15.07
C ASN A 133 7.19 -5.20 -13.63
N ARG A 134 7.58 -4.02 -13.11
CA ARG A 134 7.37 -3.59 -11.71
C ARG A 134 7.88 -4.63 -10.71
N THR A 135 9.12 -5.09 -10.90
CA THR A 135 9.76 -6.11 -10.08
C THR A 135 11.03 -5.60 -9.44
N LEU A 136 11.31 -6.09 -8.24
CA LEU A 136 12.57 -5.88 -7.53
C LEU A 136 13.27 -7.22 -7.34
N GLU A 137 14.58 -7.21 -7.60
CA GLU A 137 15.48 -8.32 -7.29
C GLU A 137 16.59 -7.85 -6.36
N LYS A 138 17.02 -8.73 -5.45
CA LYS A 138 18.23 -8.58 -4.63
C LYS A 138 19.14 -9.79 -4.86
N ASN A 139 20.35 -9.57 -5.34
CA ASN A 139 21.29 -10.65 -5.71
C ASN A 139 20.67 -11.66 -6.70
N GLY A 140 19.85 -11.20 -7.65
CA GLY A 140 19.16 -12.04 -8.61
C GLY A 140 17.93 -12.79 -8.07
N GLN A 141 17.59 -12.61 -6.80
CA GLN A 141 16.40 -13.21 -6.20
C GLN A 141 15.26 -12.20 -6.14
N ARG A 142 14.11 -12.58 -6.70
CA ARG A 142 12.92 -11.72 -6.74
C ARG A 142 12.33 -11.50 -5.37
N ILE A 143 12.10 -10.22 -5.04
CA ILE A 143 11.40 -9.79 -3.83
C ILE A 143 9.95 -9.44 -4.18
N LYS A 144 8.98 -10.05 -3.47
CA LYS A 144 7.55 -9.76 -3.66
C LYS A 144 7.19 -8.46 -2.94
N LEU A 145 6.87 -7.43 -3.71
CA LEU A 145 6.43 -6.11 -3.22
C LEU A 145 4.95 -5.88 -3.52
N THR A 146 4.27 -5.15 -2.62
CA THR A 146 2.98 -4.53 -2.94
C THR A 146 3.21 -3.35 -3.90
N GLN A 147 2.12 -2.80 -4.46
CA GLN A 147 2.22 -1.65 -5.37
C GLN A 147 2.84 -0.42 -4.67
N VAL A 148 2.46 -0.18 -3.41
CA VAL A 148 3.00 0.93 -2.62
C VAL A 148 4.47 0.70 -2.28
N GLU A 149 4.86 -0.50 -1.87
CA GLU A 149 6.25 -0.84 -1.58
C GLU A 149 7.14 -0.71 -2.83
N TYR A 150 6.64 -1.13 -4.00
CA TYR A 150 7.32 -0.91 -5.27
C TYR A 150 7.49 0.58 -5.56
N SER A 151 6.44 1.39 -5.39
CA SER A 151 6.50 2.84 -5.62
C SER A 151 7.51 3.52 -4.70
N ILE A 152 7.58 3.12 -3.43
CA ILE A 152 8.58 3.61 -2.48
C ILE A 152 9.99 3.23 -2.93
N MET A 153 10.22 1.97 -3.32
CA MET A 153 11.53 1.53 -3.83
C MET A 153 11.96 2.33 -5.05
N LYS A 154 11.03 2.56 -6.00
CA LYS A 154 11.30 3.37 -7.19
C LYS A 154 11.74 4.78 -6.80
N VAL A 155 10.99 5.46 -5.93
CA VAL A 155 11.32 6.81 -5.44
C VAL A 155 12.73 6.83 -4.83
N PHE A 156 13.07 5.87 -4.00
CA PHE A 156 14.40 5.82 -3.39
C PHE A 156 15.52 5.53 -4.39
N MET A 157 15.34 4.55 -5.26
CA MET A 157 16.37 4.19 -6.25
C MET A 157 16.56 5.27 -7.34
N GLU A 158 15.55 6.11 -7.57
CA GLU A 158 15.66 7.31 -8.43
C GLU A 158 16.32 8.51 -7.72
N ASN A 159 16.43 8.48 -6.38
CA ASN A 159 17.00 9.56 -5.57
C ASN A 159 18.10 9.04 -4.62
N PRO A 160 19.15 8.37 -5.12
CA PRO A 160 20.17 7.76 -4.27
C PRO A 160 20.92 8.84 -3.48
N GLY A 161 21.15 8.56 -2.19
CA GLY A 161 21.88 9.45 -1.30
C GLY A 161 21.12 10.71 -0.86
N LYS A 162 19.96 11.01 -1.47
CA LYS A 162 19.14 12.15 -1.08
C LYS A 162 18.28 11.79 0.14
N ALA A 163 18.31 12.66 1.16
CA ALA A 163 17.34 12.58 2.25
C ALA A 163 15.98 13.09 1.74
N LEU A 164 14.95 12.28 1.93
CA LEU A 164 13.56 12.60 1.60
C LEU A 164 12.75 12.74 2.88
N SER A 165 12.00 13.82 3.01
CA SER A 165 11.08 13.99 4.15
C SER A 165 9.91 12.99 4.04
N ARG A 166 9.21 12.79 5.14
CA ARG A 166 7.97 11.96 5.13
C ARG A 166 6.92 12.54 4.21
N GLU A 167 6.80 13.86 4.18
CA GLU A 167 5.90 14.60 3.29
C GLU A 167 6.28 14.41 1.83
N GLU A 168 7.58 14.55 1.49
CA GLU A 168 8.05 14.30 0.12
C GLU A 168 7.75 12.88 -0.34
N ILE A 169 8.02 11.88 0.51
CA ILE A 169 7.71 10.47 0.20
C ILE A 169 6.19 10.28 0.04
N LEU A 170 5.39 10.86 0.93
CA LEU A 170 3.93 10.78 0.87
C LEU A 170 3.42 11.35 -0.45
N ASP A 171 3.85 12.56 -0.81
CA ASP A 171 3.46 13.25 -2.04
C ASP A 171 3.87 12.47 -3.30
N MET A 172 5.09 11.93 -3.34
CA MET A 172 5.60 11.18 -4.49
C MET A 172 4.91 9.83 -4.65
N VAL A 173 4.55 9.17 -3.54
CA VAL A 173 4.00 7.82 -3.57
C VAL A 173 2.49 7.82 -3.54
N TRP A 174 1.82 8.65 -2.75
CA TRP A 174 0.37 8.70 -2.64
C TRP A 174 -0.29 9.85 -3.41
N GLY A 175 0.50 10.88 -3.75
CA GLY A 175 0.03 12.07 -4.45
C GLY A 175 -0.22 13.25 -3.50
N ARG A 176 -0.12 14.48 -4.03
CA ARG A 176 -0.23 15.72 -3.25
C ARG A 176 -1.60 15.94 -2.60
N ASP A 177 -2.63 15.35 -3.20
CA ASP A 177 -4.01 15.46 -2.69
C ASP A 177 -4.37 14.32 -1.72
N TYR A 178 -3.35 13.61 -1.21
CA TYR A 178 -3.58 12.54 -0.25
C TYR A 178 -3.81 13.09 1.16
N PHE A 179 -4.95 12.76 1.75
CA PHE A 179 -5.38 13.24 3.07
C PHE A 179 -5.00 12.30 4.23
N GLY A 180 -4.05 11.41 4.03
CA GLY A 180 -3.65 10.45 5.05
C GLY A 180 -2.59 10.98 6.02
N GLU A 181 -2.39 10.23 7.09
CA GLU A 181 -1.38 10.54 8.09
C GLU A 181 0.02 10.16 7.60
N LEU A 182 1.03 10.97 7.94
CA LEU A 182 2.45 10.72 7.63
C LEU A 182 2.94 9.35 8.12
N LYS A 183 2.30 8.83 9.16
CA LYS A 183 2.62 7.52 9.74
C LYS A 183 2.50 6.37 8.75
N ILE A 184 1.68 6.51 7.70
CA ILE A 184 1.59 5.49 6.64
C ILE A 184 2.94 5.26 5.95
N VAL A 185 3.77 6.29 5.86
CA VAL A 185 5.14 6.20 5.33
C VAL A 185 5.97 5.30 6.24
N ASP A 186 6.00 5.57 7.54
CA ASP A 186 6.81 4.80 8.51
C ASP A 186 6.43 3.31 8.51
N VAL A 187 5.12 3.01 8.45
CA VAL A 187 4.61 1.64 8.37
C VAL A 187 5.13 0.92 7.13
N ASN A 188 5.03 1.56 5.97
CA ASN A 188 5.48 0.96 4.72
C ASN A 188 7.01 0.83 4.64
N ILE A 189 7.75 1.80 5.17
CA ILE A 189 9.22 1.71 5.30
C ILE A 189 9.61 0.51 6.17
N ARG A 190 8.96 0.33 7.32
CA ARG A 190 9.24 -0.82 8.18
C ARG A 190 8.95 -2.15 7.48
N ARG A 191 7.83 -2.27 6.78
CA ARG A 191 7.48 -3.47 5.99
C ARG A 191 8.48 -3.73 4.88
N LEU A 192 8.91 -2.67 4.20
CA LEU A 192 9.90 -2.77 3.14
C LEU A 192 11.25 -3.22 3.68
N ARG A 193 11.71 -2.65 4.81
CA ARG A 193 12.93 -3.08 5.49
C ARG A 193 12.94 -4.58 5.84
N LEU A 194 11.81 -5.12 6.28
CA LEU A 194 11.70 -6.58 6.55
C LEU A 194 11.94 -7.45 5.31
N LYS A 195 11.75 -6.89 4.10
CA LYS A 195 11.91 -7.62 2.85
C LYS A 195 13.29 -7.43 2.23
N ILE A 196 13.94 -6.29 2.46
CA ILE A 196 15.17 -5.91 1.75
C ILE A 196 16.41 -5.87 2.63
N GLU A 197 16.29 -5.53 3.92
CA GLU A 197 17.43 -5.40 4.82
C GLU A 197 17.91 -6.77 5.31
N ASP A 198 19.22 -6.92 5.48
CA ASP A 198 19.80 -8.12 6.08
C ASP A 198 19.62 -8.08 7.60
N ASN A 199 19.65 -6.91 8.21
CA ASN A 199 19.35 -6.66 9.62
C ASN A 199 18.38 -5.48 9.78
N VAL A 200 17.14 -5.77 10.11
CA VAL A 200 16.07 -4.75 10.24
C VAL A 200 16.30 -3.79 11.39
N GLN A 201 16.97 -4.22 12.45
CA GLN A 201 17.30 -3.38 13.61
C GLN A 201 18.43 -2.39 13.30
N ASN A 202 19.29 -2.74 12.35
CA ASN A 202 20.38 -1.89 11.88
C ASN A 202 20.32 -1.78 10.34
N PRO A 203 19.34 -1.05 9.79
CA PRO A 203 19.12 -0.97 8.37
C PRO A 203 20.26 -0.22 7.66
N THR A 204 20.69 -0.77 6.53
CA THR A 204 21.80 -0.22 5.73
C THR A 204 21.34 0.37 4.41
N TYR A 205 20.24 -0.12 3.84
CA TYR A 205 19.73 0.34 2.54
C TYR A 205 18.77 1.53 2.70
N ILE A 206 17.77 1.44 3.56
CA ILE A 206 16.88 2.56 3.88
C ILE A 206 17.23 3.03 5.30
N THR A 207 18.02 4.08 5.39
CA THR A 207 18.47 4.66 6.67
C THR A 207 17.52 5.75 7.14
N THR A 208 17.39 5.91 8.47
CA THR A 208 16.58 6.99 9.05
C THR A 208 17.40 8.27 9.15
N VAL A 209 16.83 9.36 8.66
CA VAL A 209 17.32 10.72 8.92
C VAL A 209 16.46 11.31 10.05
N TRP A 210 17.01 11.32 11.26
CA TRP A 210 16.28 11.68 12.47
C TRP A 210 15.63 13.05 12.40
N GLY A 211 14.36 13.13 12.80
CA GLY A 211 13.58 14.36 12.74
C GLY A 211 13.16 14.81 11.33
N TYR A 212 13.56 14.09 10.27
CA TYR A 212 13.28 14.48 8.88
C TYR A 212 12.55 13.39 8.09
N GLY A 213 13.18 12.27 7.86
CA GLY A 213 12.61 11.21 7.04
C GLY A 213 13.58 10.06 6.80
N TYR A 214 13.79 9.70 5.54
CA TYR A 214 14.58 8.54 5.15
C TYR A 214 15.51 8.82 3.98
N LYS A 215 16.54 8.02 3.85
CA LYS A 215 17.54 8.11 2.78
C LYS A 215 17.84 6.70 2.25
N TRP A 216 18.01 6.59 0.93
CA TRP A 216 18.48 5.38 0.25
C TRP A 216 19.99 5.42 0.05
N GLY A 217 20.65 4.33 0.44
CA GLY A 217 22.10 4.21 0.32
C GLY A 217 22.88 4.97 1.41
N PHE A 218 24.18 4.95 1.28
CA PHE A 218 25.14 5.49 2.24
C PHE A 218 25.36 6.97 2.12
#